data_e39ef0aed6e0d010d185cc4bd4bb003c
#
_entry.id   e39ef0aed6e0d010d185cc4bd4bb003c
#
_cell.length_a   1.000
_cell.length_b   1.000
_cell.length_c   1.000
_cell.angle_alpha   90.00
_cell.angle_beta   90.00
_cell.angle_gamma   90.00
#
_symmetry.space_group_name_H-M   'P 1'
#
loop_
_entity.id
_entity.type
_entity.pdbx_description
1 polymer ?
#
loop_
_entity_poly.entity_id
_entity_poly.type
_entity_poly.pdbx_seq_one_letter_code
_entity_poly.pdbx_strand_id
1 'polypeptide(L)'
;VTILPPDPDLTALRVTLARLRGERGWTFDELAERSGLARRTLIDLEHGRTTGSVTTWHALAHAFDVPIEHLLAPLCDDHTPPGAQGS
;
A
#
# COMPACT_ATOMS: atom_id res chain seq x y z
N VAL A 1 9.19 -11.57 28.80
CA VAL A 1 9.72 -10.64 27.81
C VAL A 1 8.74 -10.52 26.65
N THR A 2 8.35 -9.31 26.34
CA THR A 2 7.46 -9.07 25.22
C THR A 2 8.29 -8.93 23.95
N ILE A 3 7.96 -9.74 22.94
CA ILE A 3 8.59 -9.64 21.64
C ILE A 3 7.65 -8.85 20.75
N LEU A 4 8.11 -7.67 20.36
CA LEU A 4 7.32 -6.83 19.46
C LEU A 4 7.58 -7.24 18.01
N PRO A 5 6.55 -7.19 17.17
CA PRO A 5 6.77 -7.41 15.74
C PRO A 5 7.68 -6.32 15.18
N PRO A 6 8.39 -6.59 14.08
CA PRO A 6 9.17 -5.55 13.44
C PRO A 6 8.26 -4.43 12.94
N ASP A 7 8.83 -3.24 12.80
CA ASP A 7 8.11 -2.10 12.25
C ASP A 7 7.67 -2.39 10.81
N PRO A 8 6.50 -1.92 10.41
CA PRO A 8 6.08 -2.10 9.03
C PRO A 8 7.00 -1.35 8.07
N ASP A 9 7.21 -1.93 6.89
CA ASP A 9 8.04 -1.29 5.87
C ASP A 9 7.19 -0.31 5.07
N LEU A 10 7.09 0.91 5.57
CA LEU A 10 6.29 1.94 4.93
C LEU A 10 6.89 2.42 3.62
N THR A 11 8.21 2.32 3.47
CA THR A 11 8.89 2.66 2.23
C THR A 11 8.47 1.70 1.11
N ALA A 12 8.42 0.40 1.42
CA ALA A 12 7.98 -0.59 0.44
C ALA A 12 6.53 -0.34 0.02
N LEU A 13 5.69 0.09 0.95
CA LEU A 13 4.30 0.42 0.65
C LEU A 13 4.19 1.57 -0.34
N ARG A 14 4.98 2.63 -0.14
CA ARG A 14 5.01 3.77 -1.06
C ARG A 14 5.49 3.38 -2.44
N VAL A 15 6.54 2.56 -2.49
CA VAL A 15 7.10 2.08 -3.75
C VAL A 15 6.07 1.25 -4.50
N THR A 16 5.33 0.39 -3.79
CA THR A 16 4.28 -0.42 -4.41
C THR A 16 3.20 0.46 -5.02
N LEU A 17 2.77 1.50 -4.31
CA LEU A 17 1.75 2.42 -4.82
C LEU A 17 2.24 3.12 -6.09
N ALA A 18 3.44 3.67 -6.05
CA ALA A 18 4.01 4.37 -7.20
C ALA A 18 4.21 3.43 -8.39
N ARG A 19 4.63 2.20 -8.13
CA ARG A 19 4.83 1.20 -9.18
C ARG A 19 3.50 0.85 -9.86
N LEU A 20 2.46 0.59 -9.08
CA LEU A 20 1.15 0.26 -9.65
C LEU A 20 0.58 1.41 -10.47
N ARG A 21 0.71 2.62 -9.97
CA ARG A 21 0.26 3.80 -10.72
C ARG A 21 1.04 3.93 -12.02
N GLY A 22 2.35 3.77 -11.97
CA GLY A 22 3.22 3.85 -13.14
C GLY A 22 2.94 2.76 -14.16
N GLU A 23 2.70 1.53 -13.71
CA GLU A 23 2.38 0.41 -14.60
C GLU A 23 1.09 0.66 -15.38
N ARG A 24 0.14 1.37 -14.79
CA ARG A 24 -1.11 1.70 -15.46
C ARG A 24 -1.04 3.01 -16.24
N GLY A 25 0.07 3.73 -16.13
CA GLY A 25 0.24 5.00 -16.83
C GLY A 25 -0.67 6.09 -16.30
N TRP A 26 -1.08 6.02 -15.04
CA TRP A 26 -2.01 7.00 -14.47
C TRP A 26 -1.27 8.18 -13.85
N THR A 27 -1.80 9.38 -14.09
CA THR A 27 -1.38 10.56 -13.35
C THR A 27 -2.03 10.56 -11.97
N PHE A 28 -1.58 11.45 -11.08
CA PHE A 28 -2.25 11.62 -9.80
C PHE A 28 -3.72 12.02 -9.98
N ASP A 29 -4.01 12.83 -10.98
CA ASP A 29 -5.39 13.25 -11.26
C ASP A 29 -6.26 12.05 -11.65
N GLU A 30 -5.72 11.17 -12.49
CA GLU A 30 -6.44 9.96 -12.89
C GLU A 30 -6.68 9.03 -11.73
N LEU A 31 -5.67 8.83 -10.88
CA LEU A 31 -5.81 7.98 -9.72
C LEU A 31 -6.81 8.59 -8.73
N ALA A 32 -6.78 9.91 -8.55
CA ALA A 32 -7.74 10.59 -7.70
C ALA A 32 -9.17 10.36 -8.18
N GLU A 33 -9.40 10.47 -9.48
CA GLU A 33 -10.70 10.24 -10.07
C GLU A 33 -11.17 8.80 -9.87
N ARG A 34 -10.27 7.83 -10.10
CA ARG A 34 -10.62 6.41 -10.01
C ARG A 34 -10.81 5.94 -8.58
N SER A 35 -10.09 6.50 -7.63
CA SER A 35 -10.15 6.09 -6.22
C SER A 35 -11.15 6.89 -5.41
N GLY A 36 -11.52 8.07 -5.88
CA GLY A 36 -12.34 8.98 -5.09
C GLY A 36 -11.56 9.72 -4.01
N LEU A 37 -10.23 9.59 -4.00
CA LEU A 37 -9.38 10.25 -3.01
C LEU A 37 -8.90 11.60 -3.54
N ALA A 38 -8.57 12.52 -2.64
CA ALA A 38 -8.03 13.81 -3.03
C ALA A 38 -6.63 13.62 -3.64
N ARG A 39 -6.34 14.38 -4.68
CA ARG A 39 -5.02 14.37 -5.32
C ARG A 39 -3.90 14.61 -4.31
N ARG A 40 -4.10 15.56 -3.40
CA ARG A 40 -3.11 15.87 -2.36
C ARG A 40 -2.82 14.67 -1.46
N THR A 41 -3.85 13.91 -1.11
CA THR A 41 -3.69 12.70 -0.31
C THR A 41 -2.79 11.70 -1.02
N LEU A 42 -2.98 11.52 -2.32
CA LEU A 42 -2.19 10.58 -3.11
C LEU A 42 -0.73 11.01 -3.20
N ILE A 43 -0.49 12.30 -3.41
CA ILE A 43 0.86 12.85 -3.46
C ILE A 43 1.55 12.63 -2.11
N ASP A 44 0.86 12.90 -1.02
CA ASP A 44 1.43 12.74 0.31
C ASP A 44 1.73 11.28 0.63
N LEU A 45 0.88 10.35 0.17
CA LEU A 45 1.13 8.92 0.33
C LEU A 45 2.40 8.49 -0.40
N GLU A 46 2.56 8.87 -1.66
CA GLU A 46 3.74 8.49 -2.43
C GLU A 46 5.02 9.16 -1.93
N HIS A 47 4.91 10.32 -1.32
CA HIS A 47 6.06 11.04 -0.78
C HIS A 47 6.33 10.71 0.70
N GLY A 48 5.50 9.87 1.29
CA GLY A 48 5.72 9.43 2.67
C GLY A 48 5.34 10.43 3.73
N ARG A 49 4.54 11.44 3.40
CA ARG A 49 4.07 12.42 4.37
C ARG A 49 2.93 11.92 5.21
N THR A 50 2.25 10.90 4.75
CA THR A 50 1.17 10.22 5.47
C THR A 50 1.18 8.75 5.11
N THR A 51 0.68 7.91 6.00
CA THR A 51 0.56 6.48 5.74
C THR A 51 -0.84 6.09 5.27
N GLY A 52 -1.79 7.01 5.37
CA GLY A 52 -3.17 6.73 5.02
C GLY A 52 -3.87 5.86 6.06
N SER A 53 -5.17 5.73 5.88
CA SER A 53 -5.99 4.85 6.71
C SER A 53 -6.33 3.57 5.93
N VAL A 54 -6.90 2.59 6.64
CA VAL A 54 -7.39 1.38 5.98
C VAL A 54 -8.42 1.74 4.91
N THR A 55 -9.28 2.71 5.19
CA THR A 55 -10.27 3.17 4.22
C THR A 55 -9.60 3.72 2.96
N THR A 56 -8.53 4.48 3.12
CA THR A 56 -7.75 5.01 2.00
C THR A 56 -7.18 3.87 1.15
N TRP A 57 -6.56 2.88 1.77
CA TRP A 57 -5.97 1.76 1.04
C TRP A 57 -7.01 0.87 0.41
N HIS A 58 -8.18 0.74 1.05
CA HIS A 58 -9.31 0.02 0.46
C HIS A 58 -9.76 0.69 -0.84
N ALA A 59 -9.87 2.03 -0.83
CA ALA A 59 -10.22 2.78 -2.03
C ALA A 59 -9.18 2.60 -3.15
N LEU A 60 -7.90 2.59 -2.79
CA LEU A 60 -6.82 2.35 -3.75
C LEU A 60 -6.88 0.94 -4.33
N ALA A 61 -7.15 -0.06 -3.49
CA ALA A 61 -7.27 -1.44 -3.94
C ALA A 61 -8.40 -1.57 -4.98
N HIS A 62 -9.52 -0.92 -4.73
CA HIS A 62 -10.62 -0.90 -5.71
C HIS A 62 -10.22 -0.20 -7.00
N ALA A 63 -9.51 0.92 -6.91
CA ALA A 63 -9.07 1.65 -8.09
C ALA A 63 -8.14 0.81 -8.96
N PHE A 64 -7.23 0.05 -8.33
CA PHE A 64 -6.30 -0.83 -9.04
C PHE A 64 -6.89 -2.19 -9.37
N ASP A 65 -8.08 -2.49 -8.87
CA ASP A 65 -8.76 -3.79 -9.07
C ASP A 65 -7.91 -4.94 -8.56
N VAL A 66 -7.38 -4.79 -7.36
CA VAL A 66 -6.62 -5.83 -6.67
C VAL A 66 -7.14 -5.99 -5.24
N PRO A 67 -6.93 -7.16 -4.62
CA PRO A 67 -7.27 -7.31 -3.21
C PRO A 67 -6.41 -6.38 -2.35
N ILE A 68 -6.97 -5.88 -1.25
CA ILE A 68 -6.24 -4.94 -0.39
C ILE A 68 -4.97 -5.56 0.17
N GLU A 69 -4.97 -6.85 0.46
CA GLU A 69 -3.79 -7.54 0.96
C GLU A 69 -2.64 -7.51 -0.04
N HIS A 70 -2.94 -7.40 -1.31
CA HIS A 70 -1.91 -7.25 -2.34
C HIS A 70 -1.15 -5.95 -2.19
N LEU A 71 -1.84 -4.89 -1.79
CA LEU A 71 -1.20 -3.60 -1.54
C LEU A 71 -0.43 -3.58 -0.23
N LEU A 72 -0.93 -4.26 0.79
CA LEU A 72 -0.36 -4.19 2.13
C LEU A 72 0.68 -5.27 2.43
N ALA A 73 0.79 -6.30 1.58
CA ALA A 73 1.76 -7.36 1.78
C ALA A 73 3.19 -6.86 1.97
N PRO A 74 3.65 -5.82 1.23
CA PRO A 74 5.03 -5.34 1.41
C PRO A 74 5.33 -4.76 2.79
N LEU A 75 4.32 -4.49 3.61
CA LEU A 75 4.55 -3.99 4.97
C LEU A 75 5.36 -4.97 5.81
N CYS A 76 5.29 -6.25 5.50
CA CYS A 76 5.98 -7.27 6.26
C CYS A 76 6.47 -8.38 5.32
N ASP A 77 7.51 -8.06 4.54
CA ASP A 77 8.03 -8.98 3.53
C ASP A 77 8.60 -10.25 4.14
N ASP A 78 9.17 -10.16 5.34
CA ASP A 78 9.80 -11.30 6.00
C ASP A 78 8.83 -12.16 6.79
N HIS A 79 7.54 -11.79 6.78
CA HIS A 79 6.56 -12.53 7.53
C HIS A 79 6.30 -13.90 6.92
N THR A 80 6.54 -14.95 7.69
CA THR A 80 6.25 -16.31 7.28
C THR A 80 5.23 -16.89 8.25
N PRO A 81 4.06 -17.33 7.80
CA PRO A 81 3.09 -17.97 8.68
C PRO A 81 3.69 -19.21 9.33
N PRO A 82 3.37 -19.50 10.59
CA PRO A 82 3.96 -20.66 11.29
C PRO A 82 3.81 -21.98 10.53
N GLY A 83 2.70 -22.18 9.85
CA GLY A 83 2.48 -23.41 9.10
C GLY A 83 3.34 -23.52 7.85
N ALA A 84 3.84 -22.42 7.32
CA ALA A 84 4.65 -22.41 6.12
C ALA A 84 6.13 -22.66 6.42
N GLN A 85 6.57 -22.36 7.63
CA GLN A 85 7.99 -22.47 7.99
C GLN A 85 8.49 -23.90 8.06
N GLY A 86 7.60 -24.84 8.25
CA GLY A 86 7.98 -26.24 8.35
C GLY A 86 8.12 -26.95 7.02
N SER A 87 7.86 -26.26 5.95
CA SER A 87 7.87 -26.86 4.63
C SER A 87 9.19 -26.67 3.92
#